data_f2417895b39d17900d014ec19023c0bd
#
_entry.id   f2417895b39d17900d014ec19023c0bd
#
_cell.length_a   1.000
_cell.length_b   1.000
_cell.length_c   1.000
_cell.angle_alpha   90.00
_cell.angle_beta   90.00
_cell.angle_gamma   90.00
#
_symmetry.space_group_name_H-M   'P 1'
#
loop_
_entity.id
_entity.type
_entity.pdbx_description
1 polymer ?
#
loop_
_entity_poly.entity_id
_entity_poly.type
_entity_poly.pdbx_seq_one_letter_code
_entity_poly.pdbx_strand_id
1 'polypeptide(L)'
;DKAELSALNSKFFQLIDFENIFDDLKKINIHITKEFWYLIRGNINTLNDVNFWWNIVYGNIKTIKDSEEFTNLAIKTLPKKDFDKNTWSTWTSLIMKESGRKGKDLFKPLRLCLTGQSNGPEMASLVFIMGRDKVIERLSNKS
;
A
#
# COMPACT_ATOMS: atom_id res chain seq x y z
N ASP A 1 1.47 -30.77 -5.81
CA ASP A 1 2.61 -29.93 -6.18
C ASP A 1 2.49 -28.59 -5.48
N LYS A 2 3.59 -28.06 -5.02
CA LYS A 2 3.64 -26.81 -4.26
C LYS A 2 3.08 -25.63 -5.07
N ALA A 3 3.33 -25.59 -6.35
CA ALA A 3 2.83 -24.52 -7.21
C ALA A 3 1.31 -24.56 -7.33
N GLU A 4 0.72 -25.73 -7.43
CA GLU A 4 -0.72 -25.89 -7.48
C GLU A 4 -1.38 -25.50 -6.16
N LEU A 5 -0.78 -25.91 -5.02
CA LEU A 5 -1.29 -25.54 -3.70
C LEU A 5 -1.22 -24.02 -3.49
N SER A 6 -0.12 -23.36 -3.91
CA SER A 6 0.00 -21.91 -3.81
C SER A 6 -1.06 -21.21 -4.64
N ALA A 7 -1.31 -21.67 -5.88
CA ALA A 7 -2.31 -21.09 -6.75
C ALA A 7 -3.72 -21.24 -6.17
N LEU A 8 -4.02 -22.41 -5.59
CA LEU A 8 -5.32 -22.65 -4.95
C LEU A 8 -5.49 -21.76 -3.72
N ASN A 9 -4.44 -21.61 -2.91
CA ASN A 9 -4.49 -20.74 -1.73
C ASN A 9 -4.69 -19.27 -2.12
N SER A 10 -4.00 -18.80 -3.16
CA SER A 10 -4.16 -17.44 -3.66
C SER A 10 -5.61 -17.17 -4.08
N LYS A 11 -6.19 -18.09 -4.86
CA LYS A 11 -7.59 -17.95 -5.31
C LYS A 11 -8.55 -17.98 -4.14
N PHE A 12 -8.30 -18.83 -3.15
CA PHE A 12 -9.13 -18.92 -1.95
C PHE A 12 -9.16 -17.57 -1.21
N PHE A 13 -7.99 -16.98 -0.97
CA PHE A 13 -7.92 -15.71 -0.25
C PHE A 13 -8.58 -14.57 -1.00
N GLN A 14 -8.51 -14.56 -2.33
CA GLN A 14 -9.16 -13.53 -3.13
C GLN A 14 -10.68 -13.52 -2.97
N LEU A 15 -11.27 -14.63 -2.57
CA LEU A 15 -12.71 -14.80 -2.51
C LEU A 15 -13.29 -14.86 -1.10
N ILE A 16 -12.44 -14.98 -0.08
CA ILE A 16 -12.93 -15.16 1.27
C ILE A 16 -13.28 -13.81 1.92
N ASP A 17 -14.48 -13.72 2.45
CA ASP A 17 -14.94 -12.52 3.14
C ASP A 17 -14.33 -12.44 4.53
N PHE A 18 -14.20 -11.21 5.03
CA PHE A 18 -13.57 -10.94 6.32
C PHE A 18 -14.20 -11.76 7.46
N GLU A 19 -15.54 -11.85 7.48
CA GLU A 19 -16.28 -12.56 8.51
C GLU A 19 -15.87 -14.04 8.59
N ASN A 20 -15.48 -14.62 7.46
CA ASN A 20 -15.13 -16.05 7.37
C ASN A 20 -13.66 -16.34 7.68
N ILE A 21 -12.80 -15.32 7.75
CA ILE A 21 -11.39 -15.47 8.07
C ILE A 21 -11.00 -14.76 9.37
N PHE A 22 -11.97 -14.09 9.99
CA PHE A 22 -11.74 -13.21 11.15
C PHE A 22 -11.01 -13.91 12.29
N ASP A 23 -11.46 -15.11 12.67
CA ASP A 23 -10.84 -15.84 13.79
C ASP A 23 -9.38 -16.21 13.51
N ASP A 24 -9.09 -16.60 12.28
CA ASP A 24 -7.71 -16.95 11.88
C ASP A 24 -6.82 -15.71 11.86
N LEU A 25 -7.36 -14.57 11.39
CA LEU A 25 -6.62 -13.32 11.36
C LEU A 25 -6.29 -12.83 12.77
N LYS A 26 -7.22 -12.97 13.72
CA LYS A 26 -6.99 -12.55 15.10
C LYS A 26 -5.81 -13.30 15.74
N LYS A 27 -5.60 -14.54 15.37
CA LYS A 27 -4.46 -15.34 15.86
C LYS A 27 -3.13 -14.80 15.37
N ILE A 28 -3.12 -14.17 14.21
CA ILE A 28 -1.92 -13.62 13.58
C ILE A 28 -1.66 -12.20 14.10
N ASN A 29 -2.71 -11.37 14.10
CA ASN A 29 -2.60 -9.96 14.47
C ASN A 29 -3.99 -9.43 14.81
N ILE A 30 -4.19 -9.06 16.07
CA ILE A 30 -5.50 -8.60 16.56
C ILE A 30 -5.92 -7.26 15.97
N HIS A 31 -5.01 -6.55 15.31
CA HIS A 31 -5.28 -5.22 14.74
C HIS A 31 -5.76 -5.26 13.29
N ILE A 32 -5.90 -6.44 12.69
CA ILE A 32 -6.34 -6.56 11.30
C ILE A 32 -7.80 -6.10 11.19
N THR A 33 -8.02 -5.07 10.37
CA THR A 33 -9.34 -4.56 10.11
C THR A 33 -9.94 -5.19 8.85
N LYS A 34 -11.26 -5.03 8.70
CA LYS A 34 -11.97 -5.45 7.50
C LYS A 34 -11.41 -4.76 6.25
N GLU A 35 -11.17 -3.46 6.33
CA GLU A 35 -10.62 -2.67 5.22
C GLU A 35 -9.24 -3.18 4.82
N PHE A 36 -8.39 -3.47 5.81
CA PHE A 36 -7.05 -4.01 5.53
C PHE A 36 -7.13 -5.38 4.86
N TRP A 37 -8.01 -6.25 5.34
CA TRP A 37 -8.18 -7.58 4.71
C TRP A 37 -8.54 -7.45 3.23
N TYR A 38 -9.53 -6.60 2.92
CA TYR A 38 -9.93 -6.41 1.52
C TYR A 38 -8.85 -5.72 0.69
N LEU A 39 -7.98 -4.93 1.31
CA LEU A 39 -6.83 -4.36 0.61
C LEU A 39 -5.86 -5.44 0.13
N ILE A 40 -5.55 -6.41 0.98
CA ILE A 40 -4.43 -7.33 0.74
C ILE A 40 -4.82 -8.71 0.23
N ARG A 41 -6.08 -9.13 0.37
CA ARG A 41 -6.45 -10.53 0.10
C ARG A 41 -6.11 -11.01 -1.30
N GLY A 42 -6.05 -10.12 -2.28
CA GLY A 42 -5.65 -10.45 -3.65
C GLY A 42 -4.13 -10.52 -3.86
N ASN A 43 -3.35 -10.19 -2.82
CA ASN A 43 -1.89 -10.07 -2.93
C ASN A 43 -1.17 -11.02 -1.98
N ILE A 44 -1.87 -12.00 -1.42
CA ILE A 44 -1.25 -12.97 -0.51
C ILE A 44 -1.43 -14.39 -1.05
N ASN A 45 -0.46 -15.23 -0.73
CA ASN A 45 -0.48 -16.66 -1.05
C ASN A 45 -0.63 -17.52 0.20
N THR A 46 -0.23 -16.97 1.35
CA THR A 46 -0.35 -17.64 2.65
C THR A 46 -0.79 -16.62 3.69
N LEU A 47 -1.27 -17.11 4.83
CA LEU A 47 -1.63 -16.23 5.95
C LEU A 47 -0.41 -15.51 6.54
N ASN A 48 0.79 -16.06 6.37
CA ASN A 48 2.01 -15.37 6.82
C ASN A 48 2.24 -14.05 6.08
N ASP A 49 1.74 -13.95 4.85
CA ASP A 49 1.86 -12.73 4.06
C ASP A 49 1.05 -11.57 4.63
N VAL A 50 0.07 -11.84 5.50
CA VAL A 50 -0.76 -10.82 6.14
C VAL A 50 0.12 -9.86 6.95
N ASN A 51 1.00 -10.39 7.80
CA ASN A 51 1.88 -9.54 8.61
C ASN A 51 2.94 -8.82 7.78
N PHE A 52 3.39 -9.43 6.69
CA PHE A 52 4.28 -8.74 5.74
C PHE A 52 3.64 -7.43 5.25
N TRP A 53 2.40 -7.50 4.75
CA TRP A 53 1.70 -6.32 4.27
C TRP A 53 1.30 -5.37 5.39
N TRP A 54 0.96 -5.91 6.57
CA TRP A 54 0.62 -5.08 7.73
C TRP A 54 1.81 -4.19 8.12
N ASN A 55 3.00 -4.75 8.13
CA ASN A 55 4.22 -3.98 8.41
C ASN A 55 4.51 -2.95 7.31
N ILE A 56 4.22 -3.29 6.07
CA ILE A 56 4.38 -2.33 4.96
C ILE A 56 3.45 -1.14 5.15
N VAL A 57 2.22 -1.36 5.57
CA VAL A 57 1.25 -0.26 5.74
C VAL A 57 1.49 0.53 7.02
N TYR A 58 1.73 -0.15 8.13
CA TYR A 58 1.74 0.48 9.45
C TYR A 58 3.08 0.49 10.16
N GLY A 59 4.04 -0.33 9.74
CA GLY A 59 5.29 -0.49 10.45
C GLY A 59 6.35 0.56 10.12
N ASN A 60 7.49 0.43 10.77
CA ASN A 60 8.69 1.21 10.46
C ASN A 60 9.54 0.41 9.49
N ILE A 61 9.48 0.75 8.23
CA ILE A 61 10.25 0.07 7.19
C ILE A 61 11.10 1.06 6.42
N LYS A 62 12.17 0.55 5.83
CA LYS A 62 12.96 1.33 4.88
C LYS A 62 12.31 1.21 3.51
N THR A 63 12.18 2.33 2.83
CA THR A 63 11.61 2.37 1.49
C THR A 63 12.66 2.84 0.48
N ILE A 64 12.30 2.82 -0.78
CA ILE A 64 13.21 3.17 -1.86
C ILE A 64 12.92 4.60 -2.29
N LYS A 65 13.91 5.48 -2.07
CA LYS A 65 13.75 6.91 -2.33
C LYS A 65 13.98 7.25 -3.79
N ASP A 66 13.29 8.27 -4.25
CA ASP A 66 13.55 8.96 -5.48
C ASP A 66 14.38 10.23 -5.17
N SER A 67 14.54 11.14 -6.13
CA SER A 67 15.26 12.38 -5.89
C SER A 67 14.58 13.21 -4.82
N GLU A 68 15.36 14.00 -4.11
CA GLU A 68 14.84 14.92 -3.08
C GLU A 68 13.85 15.91 -3.69
N GLU A 69 14.14 16.37 -4.90
CA GLU A 69 13.23 17.26 -5.64
C GLU A 69 11.86 16.61 -5.83
N PHE A 70 11.82 15.36 -6.25
CA PHE A 70 10.58 14.63 -6.47
C PHE A 70 9.82 14.39 -5.18
N THR A 71 10.49 13.93 -4.13
CA THR A 71 9.84 13.66 -2.85
C THR A 71 9.32 14.93 -2.19
N ASN A 72 10.04 16.03 -2.30
CA ASN A 72 9.57 17.33 -1.79
C ASN A 72 8.31 17.79 -2.54
N LEU A 73 8.29 17.60 -3.86
CA LEU A 73 7.12 17.94 -4.67
C LEU A 73 5.92 17.06 -4.28
N ALA A 74 6.16 15.77 -4.07
CA ALA A 74 5.10 14.84 -3.66
C ALA A 74 4.49 15.25 -2.31
N ILE A 75 5.31 15.67 -1.35
CA ILE A 75 4.82 16.15 -0.05
C ILE A 75 4.04 17.46 -0.22
N LYS A 76 4.57 18.37 -1.00
CA LYS A 76 3.95 19.69 -1.22
C LYS A 76 2.55 19.56 -1.85
N THR A 77 2.39 18.62 -2.78
CA THR A 77 1.13 18.44 -3.51
C THR A 77 0.13 17.55 -2.82
N LEU A 78 0.54 16.89 -1.73
CA LEU A 78 -0.33 15.97 -1.01
C LEU A 78 -1.56 16.72 -0.46
N PRO A 79 -2.78 16.24 -0.73
CA PRO A 79 -3.99 16.90 -0.22
C PRO A 79 -3.96 17.05 1.29
N LYS A 80 -4.36 18.21 1.78
CA LYS A 80 -4.30 18.54 3.21
C LYS A 80 -5.57 18.16 3.97
N LYS A 81 -6.63 17.84 3.25
CA LYS A 81 -7.88 17.38 3.84
C LYS A 81 -7.79 15.90 4.22
N ASP A 82 -8.77 15.41 4.97
CA ASP A 82 -8.85 13.99 5.31
C ASP A 82 -8.83 13.13 4.04
N PHE A 83 -8.08 12.04 4.10
CA PHE A 83 -7.96 11.13 2.96
C PHE A 83 -9.27 10.39 2.72
N ASP A 84 -9.58 10.19 1.44
CA ASP A 84 -10.69 9.38 0.98
C ASP A 84 -10.24 8.52 -0.22
N LYS A 85 -11.17 7.85 -0.84
CA LYS A 85 -10.83 6.97 -1.98
C LYS A 85 -10.36 7.73 -3.23
N ASN A 86 -10.54 9.05 -3.25
CA ASN A 86 -10.13 9.89 -4.38
C ASN A 86 -8.79 10.59 -4.14
N THR A 87 -8.22 10.47 -2.94
CA THR A 87 -6.96 11.12 -2.57
C THR A 87 -5.83 10.78 -3.54
N TRP A 88 -5.65 9.51 -3.84
CA TRP A 88 -4.59 9.05 -4.75
C TRP A 88 -4.71 9.68 -6.13
N SER A 89 -5.91 9.66 -6.70
CA SER A 89 -6.16 10.23 -8.02
C SER A 89 -5.88 11.73 -8.06
N THR A 90 -6.37 12.47 -7.07
CA THR A 90 -6.15 13.92 -6.96
C THR A 90 -4.66 14.24 -6.81
N TRP A 91 -4.00 13.51 -5.91
CA TRP A 91 -2.58 13.72 -5.62
C TRP A 91 -1.70 13.45 -6.83
N THR A 92 -1.89 12.30 -7.47
CA THR A 92 -1.06 11.94 -8.64
C THR A 92 -1.29 12.87 -9.81
N SER A 93 -2.52 13.38 -9.99
CA SER A 93 -2.79 14.38 -11.03
C SER A 93 -2.00 15.67 -10.77
N LEU A 94 -1.91 16.10 -9.52
CA LEU A 94 -1.12 17.27 -9.17
C LEU A 94 0.37 17.05 -9.40
N ILE A 95 0.89 15.89 -9.03
CA ILE A 95 2.30 15.56 -9.25
C ILE A 95 2.61 15.54 -10.75
N MET A 96 1.74 14.92 -11.55
CA MET A 96 1.90 14.89 -13.01
C MET A 96 2.00 16.28 -13.59
N LYS A 97 1.09 17.17 -13.17
CA LYS A 97 1.04 18.55 -13.65
C LYS A 97 2.33 19.30 -13.31
N GLU A 98 2.81 19.15 -12.08
CA GLU A 98 3.96 19.91 -11.58
C GLU A 98 5.31 19.34 -12.02
N SER A 99 5.42 18.00 -12.12
CA SER A 99 6.70 17.33 -12.41
C SER A 99 6.91 16.99 -13.89
N GLY A 100 5.83 16.90 -14.65
CA GLY A 100 5.89 16.40 -16.01
C GLY A 100 6.04 14.88 -16.11
N ARG A 101 6.18 14.18 -14.99
CA ARG A 101 6.26 12.70 -14.97
C ARG A 101 4.89 12.11 -15.22
N LYS A 102 4.85 10.95 -15.89
CA LYS A 102 3.61 10.21 -16.14
C LYS A 102 3.90 8.71 -16.26
N GLY A 103 2.85 7.89 -16.14
CA GLY A 103 2.98 6.44 -16.28
C GLY A 103 3.97 5.86 -15.28
N LYS A 104 4.82 4.96 -15.75
CA LYS A 104 5.82 4.28 -14.90
C LYS A 104 6.74 5.23 -14.17
N ASP A 105 7.10 6.34 -14.83
CA ASP A 105 8.05 7.30 -14.25
C ASP A 105 7.46 8.04 -13.05
N LEU A 106 6.15 8.01 -12.89
CA LEU A 106 5.45 8.57 -11.75
C LEU A 106 5.03 7.49 -10.76
N PHE A 107 4.30 6.48 -11.24
CA PHE A 107 3.62 5.53 -10.35
C PHE A 107 4.56 4.56 -9.66
N LYS A 108 5.59 4.08 -10.37
CA LYS A 108 6.56 3.16 -9.78
C LYS A 108 7.40 3.83 -8.68
N PRO A 109 7.99 5.02 -8.90
CA PRO A 109 8.70 5.71 -7.83
C PRO A 109 7.83 6.00 -6.61
N LEU A 110 6.56 6.39 -6.79
CA LEU A 110 5.66 6.63 -5.67
C LEU A 110 5.40 5.35 -4.88
N ARG A 111 5.11 4.24 -5.56
CA ARG A 111 4.92 2.96 -4.87
C ARG A 111 6.16 2.55 -4.09
N LEU A 112 7.34 2.69 -4.69
CA LEU A 112 8.60 2.34 -4.02
C LEU A 112 8.86 3.24 -2.81
N CYS A 113 8.57 4.53 -2.91
CA CYS A 113 8.71 5.45 -1.78
C CYS A 113 7.78 5.10 -0.63
N LEU A 114 6.58 4.65 -0.92
CA LEU A 114 5.57 4.38 0.10
C LEU A 114 5.64 2.96 0.67
N THR A 115 6.05 1.98 -0.13
CA THR A 115 5.99 0.57 0.28
C THR A 115 7.32 -0.16 0.23
N GLY A 116 8.28 0.34 -0.53
CA GLY A 116 9.53 -0.38 -0.80
C GLY A 116 9.36 -1.55 -1.77
N GLN A 117 8.16 -1.74 -2.31
CA GLN A 117 7.82 -2.85 -3.19
C GLN A 117 7.41 -2.33 -4.56
N SER A 118 7.82 -3.05 -5.63
CA SER A 118 7.46 -2.66 -6.99
C SER A 118 6.05 -3.11 -7.38
N ASN A 119 5.49 -4.06 -6.66
CA ASN A 119 4.14 -4.59 -6.87
C ASN A 119 3.42 -4.70 -5.54
N GLY A 120 2.10 -4.78 -5.58
CA GLY A 120 1.32 -4.93 -4.36
C GLY A 120 -0.12 -4.49 -4.53
N PRO A 121 -0.81 -4.21 -3.42
CA PRO A 121 -2.20 -3.78 -3.44
C PRO A 121 -2.42 -2.50 -4.23
N GLU A 122 -3.66 -2.26 -4.61
CA GLU A 122 -4.08 -1.04 -5.32
C GLU A 122 -3.71 0.19 -4.49
N MET A 123 -3.03 1.15 -5.15
CA MET A 123 -2.48 2.32 -4.45
C MET A 123 -3.55 3.25 -3.90
N ALA A 124 -4.68 3.42 -4.58
CA ALA A 124 -5.75 4.29 -4.08
C ALA A 124 -6.25 3.84 -2.71
N SER A 125 -6.47 2.53 -2.55
CA SER A 125 -6.91 1.95 -1.28
C SER A 125 -5.78 1.93 -0.25
N LEU A 126 -4.56 1.63 -0.69
CA LEU A 126 -3.40 1.58 0.20
C LEU A 126 -3.12 2.95 0.83
N VAL A 127 -3.10 4.00 0.02
CA VAL A 127 -2.85 5.37 0.50
C VAL A 127 -3.96 5.81 1.47
N PHE A 128 -5.21 5.50 1.15
CA PHE A 128 -6.33 5.80 2.03
C PHE A 128 -6.15 5.15 3.40
N ILE A 129 -5.84 3.86 3.42
CA ILE A 129 -5.68 3.10 4.66
C ILE A 129 -4.42 3.54 5.42
N MET A 130 -3.33 3.80 4.72
CA MET A 130 -2.07 4.25 5.31
C MET A 130 -2.25 5.57 6.05
N GLY A 131 -2.96 6.51 5.44
CA GLY A 131 -3.24 7.81 6.03
C GLY A 131 -2.14 8.83 5.78
N ARG A 132 -2.50 10.11 5.95
CA ARG A 132 -1.64 11.24 5.61
C ARG A 132 -0.31 11.23 6.35
N ASP A 133 -0.35 11.03 7.67
CA ASP A 133 0.88 11.12 8.48
C ASP A 133 1.89 10.04 8.08
N LYS A 134 1.44 8.82 7.83
CA LYS A 134 2.33 7.74 7.40
C LYS A 134 2.86 7.99 5.98
N VAL A 135 2.05 8.51 5.09
CA VAL A 135 2.49 8.86 3.73
C VAL A 135 3.61 9.90 3.80
N ILE A 136 3.43 10.96 4.60
CA ILE A 136 4.46 11.99 4.77
C ILE A 136 5.72 11.38 5.37
N GLU A 137 5.59 10.54 6.40
CA GLU A 137 6.72 9.85 7.02
C GLU A 137 7.52 9.07 5.99
N ARG A 138 6.84 8.30 5.14
CA ARG A 138 7.51 7.49 4.11
C ARG A 138 8.22 8.33 3.06
N LEU A 139 7.61 9.45 2.67
CA LEU A 139 8.23 10.37 1.72
C LEU A 139 9.41 11.14 2.32
N SER A 140 9.34 11.43 3.61
CA SER A 140 10.36 12.20 4.33
C SER A 140 11.48 11.33 4.88
N ASN A 141 11.27 10.04 4.99
CA ASN A 141 12.18 9.11 5.64
C ASN A 141 13.52 9.06 4.94
N LYS A 142 14.58 9.43 5.64
CA LYS A 142 15.95 9.35 5.09
C LYS A 142 16.49 7.95 5.35
N SER A 143 16.83 7.28 4.28
CA SER A 143 17.37 5.92 4.32
C SER A 143 18.71 5.86 5.06
#